data_aa217e2da89524113e3fcddbf6339d14
#
_entry.id   aa217e2da89524113e3fcddbf6339d14
#
_cell.length_a   1.000
_cell.length_b   1.000
_cell.length_c   1.000
_cell.angle_alpha   90.00
_cell.angle_beta   90.00
_cell.angle_gamma   90.00
#
_symmetry.space_group_name_H-M   'P 1'
#
loop_
_entity.id
_entity.type
_entity.pdbx_description
1 polymer ?
#
loop_
_entity_poly.entity_id
_entity_poly.type
_entity_poly.pdbx_seq_one_letter_code
_entity_poly.pdbx_strand_id
1 'polypeptide(L)'
;MSESAKNPNIELMTELLEAGVHYGHQTKRWNPKMRDYILEEKNSIYIIDIGLTIDQLDRATTYLKNLIRNGGKALIVGTKKQAQEAVREAAEATGQLYVNQRWLGGTLTNLTTIRRSVARLKEIQALEKSPAFAKINKAEASSIRREGVKLLHNLGGIVAMDKLPDVLIVVDTIREEIAVAEANRLGIPIIAIVDTNSNPEKIEYPIAGNDDAIRSIRLVLSKIVQAILEAKGVSAKTSTPELAAVSE
;
A
#
# COMPACT_ATOMS: atom_id res chain seq x y z
N MET A 1 -40.67 16.67 -7.06
CA MET A 1 -39.97 15.38 -6.92
C MET A 1 -38.64 15.69 -6.26
N SER A 2 -38.54 15.43 -4.98
CA SER A 2 -37.40 15.81 -4.12
C SER A 2 -36.21 14.94 -4.48
N GLU A 3 -35.10 15.56 -4.92
CA GLU A 3 -33.76 14.97 -4.88
C GLU A 3 -33.47 14.63 -3.42
N SER A 4 -33.64 13.35 -3.06
CA SER A 4 -33.16 12.85 -1.78
C SER A 4 -31.64 12.97 -1.79
N ALA A 5 -31.10 13.88 -0.99
CA ALA A 5 -29.68 14.00 -0.73
C ALA A 5 -29.15 12.60 -0.40
N LYS A 6 -28.41 11.97 -1.35
CA LYS A 6 -27.79 10.67 -1.15
C LYS A 6 -26.84 10.80 0.03
N ASN A 7 -27.09 10.05 1.09
CA ASN A 7 -26.22 10.05 2.26
C ASN A 7 -24.84 9.49 1.82
N PRO A 8 -23.75 10.25 1.92
CA PRO A 8 -22.45 9.85 1.38
C PRO A 8 -21.94 8.53 1.98
N ASN A 9 -22.38 8.18 3.18
CA ASN A 9 -22.03 6.92 3.82
C ASN A 9 -22.73 5.72 3.15
N ILE A 10 -23.96 5.90 2.63
CA ILE A 10 -24.69 4.83 1.94
C ILE A 10 -24.04 4.56 0.57
N GLU A 11 -23.60 5.59 -0.13
CA GLU A 11 -22.91 5.45 -1.42
C GLU A 11 -21.57 4.72 -1.23
N LEU A 12 -20.76 5.14 -0.25
CA LEU A 12 -19.50 4.47 0.08
C LEU A 12 -19.72 3.01 0.52
N MET A 13 -20.77 2.74 1.31
CA MET A 13 -21.11 1.38 1.73
C MET A 13 -21.43 0.50 0.52
N THR A 14 -22.17 1.01 -0.45
CA THR A 14 -22.50 0.30 -1.69
C THR A 14 -21.24 0.01 -2.50
N GLU A 15 -20.36 1.01 -2.69
CA GLU A 15 -19.07 0.82 -3.37
C GLU A 15 -18.21 -0.28 -2.71
N LEU A 16 -18.12 -0.28 -1.37
CA LEU A 16 -17.35 -1.26 -0.61
C LEU A 16 -17.93 -2.68 -0.76
N LEU A 17 -19.25 -2.82 -0.75
CA LEU A 17 -19.93 -4.09 -0.96
C LEU A 17 -19.72 -4.63 -2.38
N GLU A 18 -19.85 -3.79 -3.40
CA GLU A 18 -19.64 -4.16 -4.81
C GLU A 18 -18.18 -4.53 -5.10
N ALA A 19 -17.23 -3.87 -4.44
CA ALA A 19 -15.81 -4.21 -4.54
C ALA A 19 -15.44 -5.49 -3.79
N GLY A 20 -16.34 -6.04 -2.95
CA GLY A 20 -16.13 -7.25 -2.19
C GLY A 20 -15.21 -7.08 -0.97
N VAL A 21 -15.17 -5.87 -0.38
CA VAL A 21 -14.36 -5.58 0.80
C VAL A 21 -14.80 -6.38 2.03
N HIS A 22 -16.09 -6.74 2.09
CA HIS A 22 -16.70 -7.49 3.19
C HIS A 22 -16.36 -8.98 3.22
N TYR A 23 -15.75 -9.53 2.18
CA TYR A 23 -15.34 -10.94 2.20
C TYR A 23 -14.02 -11.11 2.92
N GLY A 24 -14.04 -11.88 4.01
CA GLY A 24 -12.83 -12.32 4.70
C GLY A 24 -12.36 -13.70 4.23
N HIS A 25 -11.49 -14.29 5.01
CA HIS A 25 -10.95 -15.63 4.76
C HIS A 25 -11.88 -16.73 5.27
N GLN A 26 -11.56 -17.98 4.87
CA GLN A 26 -12.21 -19.16 5.40
C GLN A 26 -12.09 -19.25 6.92
N THR A 27 -13.13 -19.77 7.58
CA THR A 27 -13.20 -19.90 9.05
C THR A 27 -12.03 -20.66 9.68
N LYS A 28 -11.38 -21.56 8.94
CA LYS A 28 -10.20 -22.31 9.41
C LYS A 28 -8.93 -21.45 9.51
N ARG A 29 -8.90 -20.27 8.89
CA ARG A 29 -7.70 -19.42 8.80
C ARG A 29 -7.81 -18.12 9.59
N TRP A 30 -8.89 -17.92 10.30
CA TRP A 30 -9.11 -16.66 11.00
C TRP A 30 -8.22 -16.47 12.24
N ASN A 31 -8.04 -15.23 12.63
CA ASN A 31 -7.39 -14.86 13.87
C ASN A 31 -8.48 -14.49 14.90
N PRO A 32 -8.49 -15.10 16.11
CA PRO A 32 -9.48 -14.76 17.15
C PRO A 32 -9.54 -13.26 17.52
N LYS A 33 -8.45 -12.53 17.36
CA LYS A 33 -8.38 -11.09 17.60
C LYS A 33 -9.17 -10.24 16.61
N MET A 34 -9.60 -10.83 15.49
CA MET A 34 -10.47 -10.21 14.50
C MET A 34 -11.96 -10.37 14.81
N ARG A 35 -12.32 -11.01 15.94
CA ARG A 35 -13.71 -11.28 16.30
C ARG A 35 -14.60 -10.05 16.24
N ASP A 36 -14.13 -8.93 16.77
CA ASP A 36 -14.90 -7.68 16.88
C ASP A 36 -15.11 -6.97 15.53
N TYR A 37 -14.44 -7.45 14.46
CA TYR A 37 -14.53 -6.93 13.10
C TYR A 37 -15.40 -7.80 12.20
N ILE A 38 -15.87 -8.95 12.71
CA ILE A 38 -16.64 -9.94 11.96
C ILE A 38 -18.11 -9.77 12.28
N LEU A 39 -18.93 -9.61 11.24
CA LEU A 39 -20.39 -9.50 11.34
C LEU A 39 -21.04 -10.87 11.49
N GLU A 40 -20.73 -11.80 10.59
CA GLU A 40 -21.29 -13.15 10.55
C GLU A 40 -20.40 -14.14 9.81
N GLU A 41 -20.75 -15.43 9.90
CA GLU A 41 -20.19 -16.50 9.06
C GLU A 41 -21.20 -16.90 7.99
N LYS A 42 -20.75 -16.97 6.73
CA LYS A 42 -21.57 -17.40 5.62
C LYS A 42 -20.78 -18.32 4.68
N ASN A 43 -21.27 -19.51 4.42
CA ASN A 43 -20.60 -20.50 3.55
C ASN A 43 -19.15 -20.79 3.94
N SER A 44 -18.87 -20.92 5.23
CA SER A 44 -17.51 -21.14 5.80
C SER A 44 -16.52 -20.01 5.50
N ILE A 45 -17.02 -18.80 5.24
CA ILE A 45 -16.24 -17.57 5.06
C ILE A 45 -16.76 -16.54 6.06
N TYR A 46 -15.87 -15.81 6.70
CA TYR A 46 -16.26 -14.71 7.57
C TYR A 46 -16.61 -13.46 6.75
N ILE A 47 -17.67 -12.79 7.17
CA ILE A 47 -18.12 -11.51 6.60
C ILE A 47 -17.68 -10.40 7.55
N ILE A 48 -16.94 -9.44 7.01
CA ILE A 48 -16.43 -8.27 7.74
C ILE A 48 -17.55 -7.23 7.84
N ASP A 49 -17.63 -6.56 8.99
CA ASP A 49 -18.55 -5.45 9.21
C ASP A 49 -18.10 -4.20 8.44
N ILE A 50 -18.83 -3.87 7.39
CA ILE A 50 -18.55 -2.69 6.54
C ILE A 50 -18.78 -1.38 7.29
N GLY A 51 -19.70 -1.34 8.27
CA GLY A 51 -19.90 -0.15 9.09
C GLY A 51 -18.62 0.21 9.84
N LEU A 52 -17.99 -0.77 10.49
CA LEU A 52 -16.70 -0.58 11.14
C LEU A 52 -15.59 -0.20 10.13
N THR A 53 -15.60 -0.81 8.93
CA THR A 53 -14.62 -0.47 7.88
C THR A 53 -14.70 1.00 7.50
N ILE A 54 -15.91 1.57 7.37
CA ILE A 54 -16.12 2.99 7.04
C ILE A 54 -15.55 3.89 8.15
N ASP A 55 -15.88 3.60 9.41
CA ASP A 55 -15.40 4.38 10.56
C ASP A 55 -13.86 4.34 10.68
N GLN A 56 -13.27 3.18 10.44
CA GLN A 56 -11.82 2.98 10.46
C GLN A 56 -11.13 3.70 9.31
N LEU A 57 -11.71 3.64 8.11
CA LEU A 57 -11.22 4.35 6.94
C LEU A 57 -11.25 5.87 7.16
N ASP A 58 -12.31 6.40 7.78
CA ASP A 58 -12.41 7.83 8.12
C ASP A 58 -11.33 8.24 9.13
N ARG A 59 -11.14 7.48 10.20
CA ARG A 59 -10.07 7.72 11.18
C ARG A 59 -8.68 7.70 10.53
N ALA A 60 -8.38 6.68 9.71
CA ALA A 60 -7.11 6.54 9.02
C ALA A 60 -6.86 7.70 8.04
N THR A 61 -7.86 8.07 7.25
CA THR A 61 -7.75 9.17 6.28
C THR A 61 -7.65 10.53 6.96
N THR A 62 -8.34 10.76 8.05
CA THR A 62 -8.25 11.99 8.85
C THR A 62 -6.84 12.14 9.45
N TYR A 63 -6.29 11.09 10.05
CA TYR A 63 -4.92 11.07 10.52
C TYR A 63 -3.92 11.38 9.40
N LEU A 64 -4.08 10.69 8.26
CA LEU A 64 -3.20 10.84 7.11
C LEU A 64 -3.24 12.25 6.52
N LYS A 65 -4.42 12.87 6.41
CA LYS A 65 -4.59 14.26 5.97
C LYS A 65 -3.80 15.23 6.85
N ASN A 66 -3.88 15.08 8.17
CA ASN A 66 -3.15 15.93 9.11
C ASN A 66 -1.64 15.73 8.98
N LEU A 67 -1.17 14.48 8.86
CA LEU A 67 0.23 14.17 8.67
C LEU A 67 0.81 14.81 7.40
N ILE A 68 0.12 14.64 6.27
CA ILE A 68 0.57 15.15 4.97
C ILE A 68 0.53 16.69 4.92
N ARG A 69 -0.47 17.35 5.53
CA ARG A 69 -0.51 18.81 5.67
C ARG A 69 0.70 19.36 6.40
N ASN A 70 1.23 18.62 7.37
CA ASN A 70 2.44 18.96 8.12
C ASN A 70 3.73 18.57 7.39
N GLY A 71 3.66 18.16 6.12
CA GLY A 71 4.83 17.80 5.31
C GLY A 71 5.33 16.37 5.54
N GLY A 72 4.58 15.53 6.26
CA GLY A 72 4.93 14.12 6.49
C GLY A 72 4.93 13.29 5.22
N LYS A 73 5.71 12.21 5.22
CA LYS A 73 5.84 11.27 4.11
C LYS A 73 5.30 9.90 4.47
N ALA A 74 4.55 9.31 3.55
CA ALA A 74 4.06 7.94 3.66
C ALA A 74 4.92 6.98 2.84
N LEU A 75 5.04 5.73 3.33
CA LEU A 75 5.58 4.61 2.58
C LEU A 75 4.47 3.57 2.40
N ILE A 76 4.08 3.32 1.14
CA ILE A 76 3.02 2.36 0.80
C ILE A 76 3.66 1.01 0.49
N VAL A 77 3.22 -0.04 1.17
CA VAL A 77 3.80 -1.39 1.08
C VAL A 77 2.74 -2.42 0.73
N GLY A 78 3.02 -3.22 -0.29
CA GLY A 78 2.18 -4.34 -0.68
C GLY A 78 2.84 -5.17 -1.76
N THR A 79 3.43 -6.28 -1.35
CA THR A 79 4.18 -7.19 -2.25
C THR A 79 3.32 -8.32 -2.81
N LYS A 80 2.06 -8.43 -2.38
CA LYS A 80 1.08 -9.37 -2.90
C LYS A 80 0.78 -9.06 -4.37
N LYS A 81 0.73 -10.07 -5.24
CA LYS A 81 0.51 -9.87 -6.68
C LYS A 81 -0.70 -8.99 -6.99
N GLN A 82 -1.77 -9.14 -6.21
CA GLN A 82 -3.01 -8.37 -6.34
C GLN A 82 -2.84 -6.89 -5.94
N ALA A 83 -1.86 -6.58 -5.08
CA ALA A 83 -1.62 -5.23 -4.55
C ALA A 83 -0.52 -4.46 -5.30
N GLN A 84 0.41 -5.15 -5.97
CA GLN A 84 1.63 -4.56 -6.54
C GLN A 84 1.36 -3.36 -7.44
N GLU A 85 0.39 -3.49 -8.34
CA GLU A 85 0.04 -2.43 -9.29
C GLU A 85 -0.68 -1.27 -8.61
N ALA A 86 -1.67 -1.58 -7.77
CA ALA A 86 -2.44 -0.59 -7.02
C ALA A 86 -1.56 0.25 -6.08
N VAL A 87 -0.58 -0.39 -5.43
CA VAL A 87 0.41 0.27 -4.57
C VAL A 87 1.29 1.23 -5.39
N ARG A 88 1.77 0.80 -6.56
CA ARG A 88 2.56 1.64 -7.45
C ARG A 88 1.77 2.86 -7.93
N GLU A 89 0.57 2.63 -8.49
CA GLU A 89 -0.33 3.67 -8.97
C GLU A 89 -0.65 4.70 -7.86
N ALA A 90 -0.99 4.22 -6.65
CA ALA A 90 -1.29 5.07 -5.50
C ALA A 90 -0.10 5.96 -5.10
N ALA A 91 1.10 5.38 -5.08
CA ALA A 91 2.31 6.12 -4.72
C ALA A 91 2.72 7.13 -5.79
N GLU A 92 2.67 6.76 -7.07
CA GLU A 92 2.97 7.65 -8.20
C GLU A 92 1.98 8.82 -8.27
N ALA A 93 0.68 8.56 -8.12
CA ALA A 93 -0.35 9.60 -8.11
C ALA A 93 -0.18 10.62 -6.98
N THR A 94 0.34 10.17 -5.84
CA THR A 94 0.49 11.01 -4.65
C THR A 94 1.92 11.51 -4.42
N GLY A 95 2.90 11.04 -5.22
CA GLY A 95 4.31 11.34 -5.01
C GLY A 95 4.84 10.83 -3.68
N GLN A 96 4.29 9.72 -3.19
CA GLN A 96 4.74 9.03 -1.98
C GLN A 96 5.72 7.90 -2.32
N LEU A 97 6.33 7.33 -1.28
CA LEU A 97 7.26 6.20 -1.42
C LEU A 97 6.48 4.88 -1.50
N TYR A 98 7.07 3.86 -2.13
CA TYR A 98 6.44 2.53 -2.16
C TYR A 98 7.42 1.37 -2.19
N VAL A 99 6.96 0.21 -1.73
CA VAL A 99 7.57 -1.11 -1.92
C VAL A 99 6.50 -2.07 -2.40
N ASN A 100 6.59 -2.51 -3.65
CA ASN A 100 5.59 -3.38 -4.27
C ASN A 100 6.13 -4.72 -4.75
N GLN A 101 7.43 -5.01 -4.61
CA GLN A 101 8.02 -6.28 -5.07
C GLN A 101 8.43 -7.17 -3.90
N ARG A 102 9.41 -6.76 -3.15
CA ARG A 102 9.90 -7.49 -1.99
C ARG A 102 10.37 -6.53 -0.91
N TRP A 103 9.83 -6.70 0.30
CA TRP A 103 10.40 -6.03 1.46
C TRP A 103 11.78 -6.62 1.79
N LEU A 104 12.80 -5.80 1.83
CA LEU A 104 14.12 -6.22 2.26
C LEU A 104 14.23 -6.01 3.77
N GLY A 105 14.57 -7.07 4.53
CA GLY A 105 14.78 -6.92 5.96
C GLY A 105 15.79 -5.83 6.26
N GLY A 106 15.45 -4.93 7.19
CA GLY A 106 16.25 -3.76 7.53
C GLY A 106 15.92 -2.51 6.70
N THR A 107 14.87 -2.52 5.89
CA THR A 107 14.49 -1.35 5.07
C THR A 107 14.27 -0.09 5.93
N LEU A 108 13.70 -0.22 7.11
CA LEU A 108 13.56 0.87 8.07
C LEU A 108 14.64 0.83 9.14
N THR A 109 14.88 -0.33 9.74
CA THR A 109 15.79 -0.49 10.89
C THR A 109 17.28 -0.40 10.52
N ASN A 110 17.64 -0.60 9.25
CA ASN A 110 19.02 -0.48 8.74
C ASN A 110 19.08 0.41 7.48
N LEU A 111 18.51 1.61 7.60
CA LEU A 111 18.41 2.57 6.50
C LEU A 111 19.77 2.91 5.86
N THR A 112 20.86 2.88 6.64
CA THR A 112 22.21 3.14 6.14
C THR A 112 22.66 2.13 5.09
N THR A 113 22.37 0.85 5.29
CA THR A 113 22.68 -0.21 4.31
C THR A 113 21.79 -0.09 3.07
N ILE A 114 20.50 0.20 3.25
CA ILE A 114 19.57 0.44 2.13
C ILE A 114 20.05 1.62 1.28
N ARG A 115 20.49 2.72 1.90
CA ARG A 115 21.04 3.88 1.17
C ARG A 115 22.29 3.54 0.38
N ARG A 116 23.18 2.68 0.89
CA ARG A 116 24.32 2.18 0.12
C ARG A 116 23.88 1.44 -1.13
N SER A 117 22.86 0.59 -1.02
CA SER A 117 22.28 -0.13 -2.16
C SER A 117 21.61 0.82 -3.17
N VAL A 118 20.93 1.87 -2.69
CA VAL A 118 20.38 2.93 -3.53
C VAL A 118 21.49 3.75 -4.21
N ALA A 119 22.57 4.09 -3.51
CA ALA A 119 23.73 4.76 -4.09
C ALA A 119 24.33 3.90 -5.21
N ARG A 120 24.50 2.60 -4.95
CA ARG A 120 24.99 1.63 -5.96
C ARG A 120 24.08 1.59 -7.18
N LEU A 121 22.77 1.60 -7.02
CA LEU A 121 21.82 1.69 -8.14
C LEU A 121 22.05 2.97 -8.96
N LYS A 122 22.18 4.12 -8.31
CA LYS A 122 22.46 5.41 -8.99
C LYS A 122 23.78 5.39 -9.74
N GLU A 123 24.83 4.80 -9.15
CA GLU A 123 26.13 4.60 -9.81
C GLU A 123 26.01 3.76 -11.08
N ILE A 124 25.30 2.62 -11.02
CA ILE A 124 25.07 1.75 -12.18
C ILE A 124 24.33 2.51 -13.26
N GLN A 125 23.27 3.23 -12.93
CA GLN A 125 22.49 4.02 -13.88
C GLN A 125 23.31 5.15 -14.53
N ALA A 126 24.20 5.79 -13.77
CA ALA A 126 25.10 6.80 -14.29
C ALA A 126 26.17 6.17 -15.22
N LEU A 127 26.73 5.04 -14.82
CA LEU A 127 27.73 4.30 -15.59
C LEU A 127 27.15 3.82 -16.95
N GLU A 128 25.93 3.27 -16.95
CA GLU A 128 25.26 2.82 -18.20
C GLU A 128 25.05 3.96 -19.22
N LYS A 129 24.85 5.18 -18.73
CA LYS A 129 24.71 6.38 -19.57
C LYS A 129 26.04 6.98 -20.02
N SER A 130 27.16 6.54 -19.45
CA SER A 130 28.47 7.10 -19.73
C SER A 130 29.16 6.41 -20.93
N PRO A 131 30.00 7.11 -21.69
CA PRO A 131 30.82 6.51 -22.76
C PRO A 131 31.79 5.43 -22.24
N ALA A 132 32.12 5.44 -20.94
CA ALA A 132 32.97 4.44 -20.31
C ALA A 132 32.34 3.04 -20.33
N PHE A 133 31.00 2.94 -20.31
CA PHE A 133 30.31 1.66 -20.35
C PHE A 133 30.59 0.85 -21.63
N ALA A 134 30.77 1.53 -22.77
CA ALA A 134 31.09 0.89 -24.05
C ALA A 134 32.49 0.23 -24.06
N LYS A 135 33.39 0.64 -23.14
CA LYS A 135 34.75 0.09 -23.00
C LYS A 135 34.82 -1.11 -22.06
N ILE A 136 33.75 -1.42 -21.33
CA ILE A 136 33.72 -2.55 -20.41
C ILE A 136 33.53 -3.87 -21.19
N ASN A 137 34.14 -4.94 -20.68
CA ASN A 137 33.96 -6.29 -21.24
C ASN A 137 32.47 -6.68 -21.22
N LYS A 138 31.99 -7.35 -22.30
CA LYS A 138 30.57 -7.77 -22.46
C LYS A 138 30.07 -8.61 -21.29
N ALA A 139 30.87 -9.49 -20.71
CA ALA A 139 30.49 -10.31 -19.56
C ALA A 139 30.29 -9.47 -18.31
N GLU A 140 31.18 -8.54 -18.05
CA GLU A 140 31.09 -7.59 -16.92
C GLU A 140 29.92 -6.63 -17.10
N ALA A 141 29.74 -6.03 -18.26
CA ALA A 141 28.61 -5.16 -18.58
C ALA A 141 27.27 -5.89 -18.37
N SER A 142 27.16 -7.16 -18.77
CA SER A 142 25.97 -7.97 -18.52
C SER A 142 25.72 -8.22 -17.04
N SER A 143 26.77 -8.43 -16.24
CA SER A 143 26.67 -8.60 -14.79
C SER A 143 26.18 -7.34 -14.11
N ILE A 144 26.75 -6.17 -14.45
CA ILE A 144 26.36 -4.85 -13.95
C ILE A 144 24.89 -4.54 -14.26
N ARG A 145 24.46 -4.81 -15.50
CA ARG A 145 23.05 -4.62 -15.89
C ARG A 145 22.09 -5.49 -15.06
N ARG A 146 22.43 -6.76 -14.86
CA ARG A 146 21.61 -7.68 -14.04
C ARG A 146 21.52 -7.21 -12.59
N GLU A 147 22.63 -6.71 -12.04
CA GLU A 147 22.65 -6.09 -10.70
C GLU A 147 21.74 -4.86 -10.66
N GLY A 148 21.86 -3.95 -11.62
CA GLY A 148 21.04 -2.73 -11.74
C GLY A 148 19.55 -3.03 -11.85
N VAL A 149 19.16 -3.98 -12.71
CA VAL A 149 17.76 -4.42 -12.85
C VAL A 149 17.21 -4.98 -11.53
N LYS A 150 17.97 -5.80 -10.82
CA LYS A 150 17.56 -6.37 -9.53
C LYS A 150 17.42 -5.30 -8.45
N LEU A 151 18.34 -4.35 -8.38
CA LEU A 151 18.27 -3.23 -7.44
C LEU A 151 17.09 -2.32 -7.76
N LEU A 152 16.88 -1.96 -9.02
CA LEU A 152 15.77 -1.12 -9.45
C LEU A 152 14.42 -1.79 -9.16
N HIS A 153 14.30 -3.08 -9.39
CA HIS A 153 13.10 -3.86 -9.13
C HIS A 153 12.70 -3.82 -7.65
N ASN A 154 13.67 -3.93 -6.73
CA ASN A 154 13.40 -3.99 -5.31
C ASN A 154 13.37 -2.63 -4.61
N LEU A 155 14.15 -1.66 -5.09
CA LEU A 155 14.38 -0.39 -4.40
C LEU A 155 13.83 0.82 -5.17
N GLY A 156 13.30 0.62 -6.38
CA GLY A 156 12.86 1.71 -7.25
C GLY A 156 11.91 2.69 -6.59
N GLY A 157 10.95 2.20 -5.81
CA GLY A 157 9.96 3.04 -5.12
C GLY A 157 10.50 3.78 -3.89
N ILE A 158 11.70 3.45 -3.41
CA ILE A 158 12.31 4.09 -2.24
C ILE A 158 13.64 4.82 -2.55
N VAL A 159 13.95 5.02 -3.83
CA VAL A 159 15.18 5.74 -4.26
C VAL A 159 15.25 7.16 -3.70
N ALA A 160 14.09 7.80 -3.47
CA ALA A 160 13.97 9.14 -2.89
C ALA A 160 13.82 9.15 -1.36
N MET A 161 14.01 8.01 -0.69
CA MET A 161 13.86 7.89 0.75
C MET A 161 15.12 8.34 1.49
N ASP A 162 15.25 9.64 1.73
CA ASP A 162 16.37 10.20 2.49
C ASP A 162 16.19 10.12 4.01
N LYS A 163 14.96 10.01 4.49
CA LYS A 163 14.59 9.88 5.91
C LYS A 163 13.59 8.76 6.08
N LEU A 164 13.44 8.28 7.30
CA LEU A 164 12.36 7.34 7.64
C LEU A 164 11.00 7.96 7.27
N PRO A 165 10.03 7.17 6.82
CA PRO A 165 8.67 7.65 6.59
C PRO A 165 7.99 7.96 7.93
N ASP A 166 7.05 8.88 7.92
CA ASP A 166 6.28 9.27 9.11
C ASP A 166 5.05 8.36 9.33
N VAL A 167 4.65 7.60 8.31
CA VAL A 167 3.60 6.58 8.38
C VAL A 167 3.88 5.46 7.39
N LEU A 168 3.55 4.23 7.78
CA LEU A 168 3.55 3.06 6.91
C LEU A 168 2.12 2.71 6.52
N ILE A 169 1.84 2.52 5.22
CA ILE A 169 0.55 2.06 4.71
C ILE A 169 0.76 0.65 4.15
N VAL A 170 0.08 -0.35 4.72
CA VAL A 170 0.34 -1.76 4.44
C VAL A 170 -0.89 -2.44 3.85
N VAL A 171 -0.68 -3.22 2.81
CA VAL A 171 -1.68 -4.15 2.26
C VAL A 171 -1.23 -5.57 2.56
N ASP A 172 -2.04 -6.31 3.32
CA ASP A 172 -1.76 -7.66 3.83
C ASP A 172 -0.65 -7.69 4.92
N THR A 173 -1.06 -7.54 6.17
CA THR A 173 -0.15 -7.47 7.32
C THR A 173 0.55 -8.80 7.64
N ILE A 174 0.01 -9.94 7.18
CA ILE A 174 0.67 -11.24 7.35
C ILE A 174 1.84 -11.35 6.39
N ARG A 175 1.62 -11.00 5.13
CA ARG A 175 2.67 -11.04 4.11
C ARG A 175 3.78 -10.04 4.40
N GLU A 176 3.42 -8.87 4.91
CA GLU A 176 4.35 -7.79 5.23
C GLU A 176 4.75 -7.77 6.72
N GLU A 177 4.74 -8.92 7.39
CA GLU A 177 5.03 -9.04 8.83
C GLU A 177 6.36 -8.38 9.22
N ILE A 178 7.38 -8.50 8.38
CA ILE A 178 8.70 -7.91 8.63
C ILE A 178 8.60 -6.38 8.62
N ALA A 179 7.87 -5.81 7.66
CA ALA A 179 7.66 -4.35 7.56
C ALA A 179 6.91 -3.82 8.78
N VAL A 180 5.85 -4.53 9.19
CA VAL A 180 5.06 -4.19 10.39
C VAL A 180 5.93 -4.27 11.65
N ALA A 181 6.75 -5.31 11.80
CA ALA A 181 7.64 -5.46 12.95
C ALA A 181 8.72 -4.36 13.01
N GLU A 182 9.30 -3.98 11.87
CA GLU A 182 10.28 -2.90 11.80
C GLU A 182 9.66 -1.53 12.12
N ALA A 183 8.46 -1.23 11.59
CA ALA A 183 7.76 0.00 11.88
C ALA A 183 7.40 0.12 13.37
N ASN A 184 6.83 -0.94 13.96
CA ASN A 184 6.54 -0.99 15.39
C ASN A 184 7.78 -0.79 16.25
N ARG A 185 8.92 -1.39 15.87
CA ARG A 185 10.19 -1.22 16.59
C ARG A 185 10.68 0.22 16.61
N LEU A 186 10.38 0.97 15.54
CA LEU A 186 10.80 2.37 15.39
C LEU A 186 9.72 3.37 15.84
N GLY A 187 8.55 2.88 16.28
CA GLY A 187 7.42 3.74 16.66
C GLY A 187 6.79 4.49 15.48
N ILE A 188 6.92 3.95 14.26
CA ILE A 188 6.27 4.50 13.07
C ILE A 188 4.82 4.00 13.03
N PRO A 189 3.81 4.87 13.04
CA PRO A 189 2.42 4.48 12.99
C PRO A 189 2.09 3.77 11.68
N ILE A 190 1.18 2.78 11.77
CA ILE A 190 0.82 1.91 10.66
C ILE A 190 -0.66 2.06 10.35
N ILE A 191 -0.98 2.36 9.10
CA ILE A 191 -2.31 2.20 8.51
C ILE A 191 -2.28 0.91 7.71
N ALA A 192 -3.21 -0.03 7.94
CA ALA A 192 -3.19 -1.28 7.19
C ALA A 192 -4.58 -1.79 6.82
N ILE A 193 -4.68 -2.40 5.64
CA ILE A 193 -5.81 -3.28 5.30
C ILE A 193 -5.58 -4.59 6.06
N VAL A 194 -6.56 -4.95 6.90
CA VAL A 194 -6.49 -6.07 7.83
C VAL A 194 -7.63 -7.04 7.53
N ASP A 195 -7.30 -8.22 7.04
CA ASP A 195 -8.28 -9.28 6.79
C ASP A 195 -8.49 -10.15 8.03
N THR A 196 -9.47 -11.01 8.03
CA THR A 196 -9.89 -11.85 9.16
C THR A 196 -8.82 -12.82 9.69
N ASN A 197 -7.74 -13.08 8.94
CA ASN A 197 -6.61 -13.90 9.35
C ASN A 197 -5.50 -13.11 10.07
N SER A 198 -5.57 -11.79 10.07
CA SER A 198 -4.52 -10.87 10.53
C SER A 198 -4.61 -10.56 12.03
N ASN A 199 -3.56 -9.95 12.59
CA ASN A 199 -3.55 -9.45 13.96
C ASN A 199 -3.69 -7.93 13.98
N PRO A 200 -4.85 -7.35 14.34
CA PRO A 200 -5.08 -5.90 14.34
C PRO A 200 -4.35 -5.16 15.47
N GLU A 201 -3.99 -5.82 16.57
CA GLU A 201 -3.38 -5.17 17.74
C GLU A 201 -2.01 -4.52 17.45
N LYS A 202 -1.35 -4.96 16.39
CA LYS A 202 -0.04 -4.43 15.98
C LYS A 202 -0.16 -3.17 15.07
N ILE A 203 -1.38 -2.75 14.78
CA ILE A 203 -1.69 -1.73 13.78
C ILE A 203 -2.40 -0.55 14.47
N GLU A 204 -1.87 0.65 14.30
CA GLU A 204 -2.44 1.86 14.92
C GLU A 204 -3.79 2.26 14.27
N TYR A 205 -3.87 2.15 12.94
CA TYR A 205 -5.06 2.45 12.16
C TYR A 205 -5.45 1.25 11.28
N PRO A 206 -6.06 0.20 11.88
CA PRO A 206 -6.53 -0.93 11.09
C PRO A 206 -7.76 -0.53 10.26
N ILE A 207 -7.81 -1.00 9.02
CA ILE A 207 -8.96 -0.90 8.12
C ILE A 207 -9.37 -2.33 7.81
N ALA A 208 -10.44 -2.81 8.43
CA ALA A 208 -10.91 -4.17 8.21
C ALA A 208 -11.41 -4.31 6.76
N GLY A 209 -10.92 -5.31 6.05
CA GLY A 209 -11.30 -5.51 4.65
C GLY A 209 -10.51 -6.60 3.95
N ASN A 210 -11.04 -7.03 2.82
CA ASN A 210 -10.46 -8.05 1.96
C ASN A 210 -9.15 -7.58 1.33
N ASP A 211 -8.07 -8.30 1.60
CA ASP A 211 -6.73 -8.04 1.05
C ASP A 211 -6.35 -8.96 -0.13
N ASP A 212 -7.28 -9.85 -0.57
CA ASP A 212 -7.09 -10.76 -1.71
C ASP A 212 -7.69 -10.23 -3.01
N ALA A 213 -8.79 -9.50 -2.93
CA ALA A 213 -9.50 -8.99 -4.10
C ALA A 213 -8.88 -7.69 -4.62
N ILE A 214 -8.46 -7.69 -5.89
CA ILE A 214 -7.88 -6.50 -6.55
C ILE A 214 -8.81 -5.28 -6.45
N ARG A 215 -10.13 -5.47 -6.61
CA ARG A 215 -11.13 -4.39 -6.54
C ARG A 215 -11.20 -3.78 -5.13
N SER A 216 -11.17 -4.62 -4.09
CA SER A 216 -11.17 -4.22 -2.69
C SER A 216 -9.93 -3.36 -2.38
N ILE A 217 -8.74 -3.87 -2.71
CA ILE A 217 -7.47 -3.19 -2.49
C ILE A 217 -7.45 -1.83 -3.20
N ARG A 218 -7.84 -1.80 -4.49
CA ARG A 218 -7.86 -0.56 -5.28
C ARG A 218 -8.83 0.47 -4.71
N LEU A 219 -10.00 0.04 -4.26
CA LEU A 219 -10.99 0.96 -3.68
C LEU A 219 -10.48 1.59 -2.38
N VAL A 220 -9.98 0.78 -1.44
CA VAL A 220 -9.43 1.31 -0.18
C VAL A 220 -8.24 2.23 -0.44
N LEU A 221 -7.30 1.83 -1.31
CA LEU A 221 -6.16 2.67 -1.68
C LEU A 221 -6.61 3.95 -2.39
N SER A 222 -7.67 3.94 -3.20
CA SER A 222 -8.19 5.15 -3.86
C SER A 222 -8.68 6.19 -2.85
N LYS A 223 -9.35 5.76 -1.77
CA LYS A 223 -9.78 6.66 -0.67
C LYS A 223 -8.56 7.24 0.08
N ILE A 224 -7.51 6.44 0.28
CA ILE A 224 -6.23 6.90 0.85
C ILE A 224 -5.56 7.92 -0.08
N VAL A 225 -5.50 7.64 -1.38
CA VAL A 225 -4.96 8.57 -2.40
C VAL A 225 -5.73 9.89 -2.39
N GLN A 226 -7.05 9.83 -2.38
CA GLN A 226 -7.91 11.01 -2.31
C GLN A 226 -7.58 11.85 -1.07
N ALA A 227 -7.44 11.23 0.09
CA ALA A 227 -7.08 11.92 1.34
C ALA A 227 -5.72 12.63 1.25
N ILE A 228 -4.72 12.00 0.62
CA ILE A 228 -3.40 12.60 0.43
C ILE A 228 -3.47 13.79 -0.54
N LEU A 229 -4.19 13.67 -1.66
CA LEU A 229 -4.34 14.73 -2.65
C LEU A 229 -5.08 15.94 -2.08
N GLU A 230 -6.17 15.72 -1.35
CA GLU A 230 -6.90 16.78 -0.63
C GLU A 230 -6.00 17.50 0.38
N ALA A 231 -5.18 16.76 1.12
CA ALA A 231 -4.23 17.34 2.07
C ALA A 231 -3.17 18.21 1.40
N LYS A 232 -2.78 17.87 0.17
CA LYS A 232 -1.84 18.65 -0.67
C LYS A 232 -2.49 19.84 -1.38
N GLY A 233 -3.81 20.04 -1.26
CA GLY A 233 -4.54 21.10 -1.97
C GLY A 233 -4.70 20.83 -3.47
N VAL A 234 -4.48 19.61 -3.93
CA VAL A 234 -4.70 19.19 -5.31
C VAL A 234 -6.12 18.63 -5.41
N SER A 235 -7.03 19.34 -6.07
CA SER A 235 -8.35 18.80 -6.37
C SER A 235 -8.19 17.52 -7.21
N ALA A 236 -8.71 16.43 -6.71
CA ALA A 236 -8.78 15.18 -7.46
C ALA A 236 -9.69 15.39 -8.67
N LYS A 237 -9.14 15.72 -9.83
CA LYS A 237 -9.85 15.52 -11.09
C LYS A 237 -10.05 14.00 -11.19
N THR A 238 -11.30 13.61 -11.16
CA THR A 238 -11.82 12.26 -11.36
C THR A 238 -11.15 11.61 -12.58
N SER A 239 -10.09 10.86 -12.35
CA SER A 239 -9.63 9.85 -13.28
C SER A 239 -10.16 8.50 -12.78
N THR A 240 -11.45 8.28 -13.04
CA THR A 240 -11.99 6.93 -13.07
C THR A 240 -11.32 6.24 -14.25
N PRO A 241 -10.54 5.17 -14.09
CA PRO A 241 -10.13 4.37 -15.22
C PRO A 241 -11.40 3.70 -15.75
N GLU A 242 -11.77 4.06 -16.95
CA GLU A 242 -12.79 3.41 -17.76
C GLU A 242 -12.50 1.90 -17.75
N LEU A 243 -13.43 1.15 -17.18
CA LEU A 243 -13.44 -0.30 -17.27
C LEU A 243 -13.56 -0.65 -18.75
N ALA A 244 -12.42 -0.88 -19.40
CA ALA A 244 -12.42 -1.53 -20.72
C ALA A 244 -13.09 -2.88 -20.53
N ALA A 245 -14.30 -2.97 -21.07
CA ALA A 245 -15.03 -4.20 -21.25
C ALA A 245 -14.15 -5.16 -22.08
N VAL A 246 -13.66 -6.20 -21.44
CA VAL A 246 -13.15 -7.37 -22.15
C VAL A 246 -14.38 -8.19 -22.47
N SER A 247 -14.89 -7.99 -23.68
CA SER A 247 -15.80 -8.93 -24.36
C SER A 247 -14.95 -10.02 -25.00
N GLU A 248 -15.37 -11.27 -24.76
CA GLU A 248 -14.98 -12.56 -25.33
C GLU A 248 -13.80 -13.26 -24.68
#